data_4bcf4f8538aafe0efc78e73b85dc54b0
#
_entry.id   4bcf4f8538aafe0efc78e73b85dc54b0
#
_cell.length_a   1.000
_cell.length_b   1.000
_cell.length_c   1.000
_cell.angle_alpha   90.00
_cell.angle_beta   90.00
_cell.angle_gamma   90.00
#
_symmetry.space_group_name_H-M   'P 1'
#
loop_
_entity.id
_entity.type
_entity.pdbx_description
1 polymer ?
#
loop_
_entity_poly.entity_id
_entity_poly.type
_entity_poly.pdbx_seq_one_letter_code
_entity_poly.pdbx_strand_id
1 'polypeptide(L)'
;DPVNETGTGLREAILPGLIACQCKTARGAVEKLGELIDKYGSEEWNTLFFADQKEAWIFEIYGGHTYAAMKMPTDKVAVFGNQIMIDWVDPKDTENFFFSKNLFETIDKAGGAVKDEQGRYNLVKSIDTPERSEYSNMRTWRGHQVLAPSTVGEYSDKEFFELFYSPDSKVSVIDLMKLYGDRYEGTEYDMMKAENEGRRPIGVTRQSDVHIIQTYTNLPAETCNLQWL
;
A
#
# COMPACT_ATOMS: atom_id res chain seq x y z
N ASP A 1 1.10 -20.65 3.52
CA ASP A 1 -0.17 -20.65 4.23
C ASP A 1 -1.14 -21.65 3.59
N PRO A 2 -1.81 -22.55 4.38
CA PRO A 2 -2.71 -23.59 3.86
C PRO A 2 -3.86 -23.04 3.00
N VAL A 3 -4.36 -21.85 3.28
CA VAL A 3 -5.46 -21.25 2.50
C VAL A 3 -5.00 -20.94 1.08
N ASN A 4 -3.81 -20.38 0.92
CA ASN A 4 -3.29 -20.08 -0.41
C ASN A 4 -2.99 -21.32 -1.23
N GLU A 5 -2.50 -22.37 -0.57
CA GLU A 5 -2.23 -23.66 -1.21
C GLU A 5 -3.48 -24.31 -1.78
N THR A 6 -4.64 -24.09 -1.14
CA THR A 6 -5.92 -24.64 -1.57
C THR A 6 -6.68 -23.77 -2.56
N GLY A 7 -6.22 -22.54 -2.83
CA GLY A 7 -6.93 -21.58 -3.67
C GLY A 7 -8.28 -21.16 -3.09
N THR A 8 -8.40 -21.16 -1.78
CA THR A 8 -9.61 -20.74 -1.04
C THR A 8 -9.35 -19.47 -0.25
N GLY A 9 -10.41 -18.80 0.16
CA GLY A 9 -10.34 -17.56 0.93
C GLY A 9 -11.01 -16.38 0.21
N LEU A 10 -10.91 -15.21 0.81
CA LEU A 10 -11.48 -13.99 0.26
C LEU A 10 -10.59 -13.46 -0.87
N ARG A 11 -11.23 -12.93 -1.92
CA ARG A 11 -10.58 -12.37 -3.11
C ARG A 11 -10.65 -10.86 -3.13
N GLU A 12 -9.68 -10.22 -3.77
CA GLU A 12 -9.57 -8.77 -3.98
C GLU A 12 -10.91 -8.14 -4.38
N ALA A 13 -11.57 -8.69 -5.39
CA ALA A 13 -12.77 -8.10 -5.98
C ALA A 13 -13.94 -7.88 -5.00
N ILE A 14 -14.01 -8.63 -3.91
CA ILE A 14 -15.12 -8.53 -2.94
C ILE A 14 -14.78 -7.71 -1.69
N LEU A 15 -13.50 -7.56 -1.35
CA LEU A 15 -13.06 -6.96 -0.09
C LEU A 15 -13.57 -5.52 0.10
N PRO A 16 -13.43 -4.58 -0.86
CA PRO A 16 -13.87 -3.22 -0.67
C PRO A 16 -15.37 -3.12 -0.41
N GLY A 17 -16.19 -3.78 -1.22
CA GLY A 17 -17.65 -3.78 -1.07
C GLY A 17 -18.11 -4.43 0.23
N LEU A 18 -17.45 -5.52 0.64
CA LEU A 18 -17.77 -6.22 1.88
C LEU A 18 -17.50 -5.36 3.12
N ILE A 19 -16.45 -4.56 3.13
CA ILE A 19 -16.06 -3.71 4.26
C ILE A 19 -16.84 -2.39 4.26
N ALA A 20 -16.96 -1.72 3.11
CA ALA A 20 -17.59 -0.40 3.01
C ALA A 20 -19.02 -0.39 3.55
N CYS A 21 -19.78 -1.48 3.37
CA CYS A 21 -21.16 -1.59 3.85
C CYS A 21 -21.30 -1.83 5.37
N GLN A 22 -20.22 -2.19 6.07
CA GLN A 22 -20.28 -2.62 7.46
C GLN A 22 -19.59 -1.70 8.46
N CYS A 23 -18.78 -0.73 7.97
CA CYS A 23 -17.92 0.08 8.81
C CYS A 23 -18.22 1.57 8.66
N LYS A 24 -18.07 2.32 9.76
CA LYS A 24 -18.28 3.77 9.81
C LYS A 24 -16.99 4.57 10.02
N THR A 25 -15.90 3.88 10.37
CA THR A 25 -14.59 4.50 10.65
C THR A 25 -13.48 3.70 10.00
N ALA A 26 -12.37 4.36 9.71
CA ALA A 26 -11.18 3.71 9.14
C ALA A 26 -10.66 2.61 10.08
N ARG A 27 -10.54 2.87 11.37
CA ARG A 27 -10.13 1.87 12.37
C ARG A 27 -11.10 0.68 12.43
N GLY A 28 -12.41 0.94 12.43
CA GLY A 28 -13.41 -0.13 12.41
C GLY A 28 -13.33 -0.99 11.14
N ALA A 29 -12.95 -0.39 10.01
CA ALA A 29 -12.72 -1.13 8.76
C ALA A 29 -11.48 -2.04 8.85
N VAL A 30 -10.38 -1.55 9.43
CA VAL A 30 -9.18 -2.33 9.70
C VAL A 30 -9.50 -3.54 10.60
N GLU A 31 -10.18 -3.32 11.72
CA GLU A 31 -10.56 -4.38 12.66
C GLU A 31 -11.50 -5.41 12.01
N LYS A 32 -12.49 -4.91 11.24
CA LYS A 32 -13.45 -5.78 10.55
C LYS A 32 -12.80 -6.63 9.46
N LEU A 33 -11.89 -6.06 8.68
CA LEU A 33 -11.14 -6.83 7.69
C LEU A 33 -10.27 -7.89 8.37
N GLY A 34 -9.59 -7.54 9.47
CA GLY A 34 -8.80 -8.48 10.26
C GLY A 34 -9.65 -9.67 10.74
N GLU A 35 -10.85 -9.43 11.31
CA GLU A 35 -11.79 -10.50 11.70
C GLU A 35 -12.16 -11.41 10.53
N LEU A 36 -12.38 -10.84 9.36
CA LEU A 36 -12.74 -11.61 8.16
C LEU A 36 -11.58 -12.45 7.64
N ILE A 37 -10.37 -11.89 7.61
CA ILE A 37 -9.17 -12.63 7.21
C ILE A 37 -8.82 -13.71 8.24
N ASP A 38 -8.94 -13.42 9.54
CA ASP A 38 -8.75 -14.43 10.60
C ASP A 38 -9.71 -15.62 10.43
N LYS A 39 -10.94 -15.35 9.96
CA LYS A 39 -11.98 -16.39 9.84
C LYS A 39 -11.92 -17.16 8.52
N TYR A 40 -11.75 -16.46 7.42
CA TYR A 40 -11.91 -17.03 6.08
C TYR A 40 -10.62 -17.15 5.29
N GLY A 41 -9.56 -16.46 5.71
CA GLY A 41 -8.32 -16.32 4.97
C GLY A 41 -8.46 -15.44 3.73
N SER A 42 -7.34 -15.20 3.07
CA SER A 42 -7.26 -14.54 1.76
C SER A 42 -6.55 -15.44 0.76
N GLU A 43 -7.11 -15.56 -0.43
CA GLU A 43 -6.54 -16.35 -1.52
C GLU A 43 -5.27 -15.71 -2.10
N GLU A 44 -5.16 -14.39 -1.99
CA GLU A 44 -4.10 -13.62 -2.63
C GLU A 44 -3.58 -12.48 -1.75
N TRP A 45 -2.42 -11.96 -2.11
CA TRP A 45 -1.83 -10.78 -1.48
C TRP A 45 -2.56 -9.53 -1.94
N ASN A 46 -2.89 -8.66 -1.00
CA ASN A 46 -3.64 -7.44 -1.29
C ASN A 46 -3.21 -6.29 -0.41
N THR A 47 -3.41 -5.07 -0.91
CA THR A 47 -3.28 -3.84 -0.14
C THR A 47 -4.57 -3.03 -0.25
N LEU A 48 -5.13 -2.65 0.89
CA LEU A 48 -6.33 -1.81 0.99
C LEU A 48 -6.01 -0.54 1.77
N PHE A 49 -6.68 0.55 1.38
CA PHE A 49 -6.65 1.81 2.12
C PHE A 49 -8.01 2.07 2.76
N PHE A 50 -7.99 2.51 4.00
CA PHE A 50 -9.16 2.96 4.73
C PHE A 50 -8.93 4.36 5.25
N ALA A 51 -9.87 5.27 5.01
CA ALA A 51 -9.77 6.64 5.48
C ALA A 51 -11.13 7.14 5.99
N ASP A 52 -11.08 7.94 7.04
CA ASP A 52 -12.17 8.76 7.52
C ASP A 52 -11.66 10.18 7.81
N GLN A 53 -12.48 11.02 8.44
CA GLN A 53 -12.09 12.41 8.75
C GLN A 53 -10.97 12.55 9.80
N LYS A 54 -10.62 11.49 10.51
CA LYS A 54 -9.66 11.51 11.63
C LYS A 54 -8.37 10.83 11.32
N GLU A 55 -8.42 9.75 10.55
CA GLU A 55 -7.26 8.91 10.30
C GLU A 55 -7.39 8.15 8.97
N ALA A 56 -6.24 7.71 8.47
CA ALA A 56 -6.14 6.81 7.34
C ALA A 56 -5.22 5.64 7.71
N TRP A 57 -5.50 4.49 7.12
CA TRP A 57 -4.79 3.24 7.34
C TRP A 57 -4.46 2.57 6.03
N ILE A 58 -3.28 1.96 5.97
CA ILE A 58 -2.93 0.95 4.98
C ILE A 58 -3.05 -0.43 5.62
N PHE A 59 -3.63 -1.37 4.90
CA PHE A 59 -3.80 -2.75 5.34
C PHE A 59 -3.22 -3.68 4.27
N GLU A 60 -2.20 -4.44 4.61
CA GLU A 60 -1.57 -5.43 3.73
C GLU A 60 -1.89 -6.84 4.16
N ILE A 61 -2.35 -7.65 3.22
CA ILE A 61 -2.61 -9.07 3.38
C ILE A 61 -1.46 -9.84 2.73
N TYR A 62 -0.81 -10.71 3.49
CA TYR A 62 0.34 -11.51 3.04
C TYR A 62 -0.04 -12.93 2.63
N GLY A 63 -1.35 -13.14 2.43
CA GLY A 63 -1.92 -14.43 2.10
C GLY A 63 -2.37 -15.23 3.32
N GLY A 64 -3.30 -16.14 3.09
CA GLY A 64 -3.91 -16.94 4.14
C GLY A 64 -4.54 -16.11 5.23
N HIS A 65 -4.09 -16.30 6.46
CA HIS A 65 -4.57 -15.59 7.65
C HIS A 65 -3.55 -14.56 8.18
N THR A 66 -2.58 -14.14 7.36
CA THR A 66 -1.54 -13.21 7.78
C THR A 66 -1.72 -11.82 7.18
N TYR A 67 -1.67 -10.81 8.02
CA TYR A 67 -1.82 -9.41 7.63
C TYR A 67 -1.16 -8.46 8.63
N ALA A 68 -0.89 -7.26 8.15
CA ALA A 68 -0.55 -6.09 8.96
C ALA A 68 -1.30 -4.86 8.48
N ALA A 69 -1.62 -3.97 9.41
CA ALA A 69 -2.11 -2.63 9.08
C ALA A 69 -1.30 -1.58 9.84
N MET A 70 -1.12 -0.43 9.18
CA MET A 70 -0.35 0.69 9.69
C MET A 70 -1.13 1.99 9.50
N LYS A 71 -1.21 2.79 10.56
CA LYS A 71 -1.82 4.12 10.51
C LYS A 71 -0.93 5.06 9.68
N MET A 72 -1.54 5.78 8.75
CA MET A 72 -0.82 6.72 7.91
C MET A 72 -0.54 8.03 8.66
N PRO A 73 0.70 8.55 8.61
CA PRO A 73 1.01 9.89 9.11
C PRO A 73 0.24 10.96 8.33
N THR A 74 -0.17 12.04 9.00
CA THR A 74 -1.02 13.08 8.43
C THR A 74 -0.30 14.06 7.49
N ASP A 75 1.05 14.05 7.50
CA ASP A 75 1.92 14.96 6.76
C ASP A 75 2.76 14.25 5.68
N LYS A 76 2.43 13.00 5.39
CA LYS A 76 3.16 12.15 4.46
C LYS A 76 2.30 11.76 3.26
N VAL A 77 2.98 11.31 2.22
CA VAL A 77 2.38 10.66 1.06
C VAL A 77 2.90 9.23 0.92
N ALA A 78 2.15 8.40 0.20
CA ALA A 78 2.56 7.05 -0.19
C ALA A 78 2.18 6.83 -1.66
N VAL A 79 3.12 6.35 -2.46
CA VAL A 79 2.89 5.91 -3.84
C VAL A 79 3.68 4.64 -4.08
N PHE A 80 3.01 3.57 -4.50
CA PHE A 80 3.67 2.31 -4.75
C PHE A 80 2.93 1.45 -5.79
N GLY A 81 3.64 0.46 -6.33
CA GLY A 81 3.10 -0.51 -7.27
C GLY A 81 2.48 -1.73 -6.56
N ASN A 82 2.37 -2.84 -7.29
CA ASN A 82 1.84 -4.10 -6.75
C ASN A 82 2.93 -4.83 -5.94
N GLN A 83 3.18 -4.36 -4.73
CA GLN A 83 4.17 -4.91 -3.80
C GLN A 83 3.80 -4.52 -2.37
N ILE A 84 4.27 -5.30 -1.39
CA ILE A 84 4.14 -4.95 0.03
C ILE A 84 5.11 -3.81 0.35
N MET A 85 4.70 -2.93 1.24
CA MET A 85 5.43 -1.71 1.57
C MET A 85 5.56 -1.44 3.08
N ILE A 86 4.72 -2.06 3.93
CA ILE A 86 4.84 -1.87 5.38
C ILE A 86 6.19 -2.41 5.84
N ASP A 87 7.07 -1.51 6.25
CA ASP A 87 8.43 -1.82 6.63
C ASP A 87 8.57 -2.05 8.14
N TRP A 88 9.04 -1.05 8.89
CA TRP A 88 9.28 -1.19 10.33
C TRP A 88 8.01 -1.09 11.15
N VAL A 89 7.71 -2.14 11.91
CA VAL A 89 6.56 -2.23 12.80
C VAL A 89 6.98 -2.59 14.23
N ASP A 90 6.35 -1.96 15.20
CA ASP A 90 6.50 -2.31 16.61
C ASP A 90 5.32 -3.20 17.05
N PRO A 91 5.55 -4.46 17.40
CA PRO A 91 4.49 -5.34 17.89
C PRO A 91 3.78 -4.86 19.16
N LYS A 92 4.37 -3.91 19.88
CA LYS A 92 3.83 -3.35 21.13
C LYS A 92 2.99 -2.10 20.91
N ASP A 93 3.12 -1.44 19.76
CA ASP A 93 2.38 -0.23 19.42
C ASP A 93 1.02 -0.59 18.78
N THR A 94 0.03 -0.79 19.61
CA THR A 94 -1.34 -1.11 19.17
C THR A 94 -2.16 0.12 18.78
N GLU A 95 -1.64 1.32 18.93
CA GLU A 95 -2.28 2.56 18.47
C GLU A 95 -2.08 2.77 16.97
N ASN A 96 -0.86 2.54 16.50
CA ASN A 96 -0.46 2.81 15.13
C ASN A 96 -0.41 1.55 14.25
N PHE A 97 -0.49 0.36 14.85
CA PHE A 97 -0.45 -0.91 14.12
C PHE A 97 -1.57 -1.86 14.53
N PHE A 98 -1.93 -2.73 13.59
CA PHE A 98 -2.85 -3.83 13.82
C PHE A 98 -2.38 -5.05 13.03
N PHE A 99 -2.33 -6.24 13.66
CA PHE A 99 -1.72 -7.43 13.09
C PHE A 99 -2.58 -8.67 13.28
N SER A 100 -2.42 -9.64 12.38
CA SER A 100 -2.88 -11.00 12.65
C SER A 100 -2.08 -11.62 13.80
N LYS A 101 -2.74 -12.43 14.61
CA LYS A 101 -2.15 -13.04 15.82
C LYS A 101 -0.92 -13.89 15.53
N ASN A 102 -0.85 -14.48 14.36
CA ASN A 102 0.20 -15.42 13.94
C ASN A 102 1.33 -14.78 13.13
N LEU A 103 1.24 -13.47 12.78
CA LEU A 103 2.19 -12.82 11.84
C LEU A 103 3.64 -13.02 12.26
N PHE A 104 4.00 -12.57 13.44
CA PHE A 104 5.39 -12.59 13.92
C PHE A 104 5.90 -14.02 14.15
N GLU A 105 5.05 -14.90 14.68
CA GLU A 105 5.39 -16.32 14.85
C GLU A 105 5.63 -17.00 13.49
N THR A 106 4.84 -16.66 12.48
CA THR A 106 5.01 -17.19 11.12
C THR A 106 6.33 -16.72 10.50
N ILE A 107 6.65 -15.42 10.63
CA ILE A 107 7.92 -14.86 10.15
C ILE A 107 9.11 -15.51 10.87
N ASP A 108 9.06 -15.64 12.20
CA ASP A 108 10.14 -16.24 12.98
C ASP A 108 10.37 -17.72 12.63
N LYS A 109 9.29 -18.48 12.44
CA LYS A 109 9.38 -19.89 12.01
C LYS A 109 9.94 -20.06 10.61
N ALA A 110 9.69 -19.10 9.71
CA ALA A 110 10.25 -19.11 8.36
C ALA A 110 11.76 -18.80 8.34
N GLY A 111 12.31 -18.27 9.45
CA GLY A 111 13.75 -17.99 9.59
C GLY A 111 14.25 -16.75 8.84
N GLY A 112 13.32 -15.96 8.27
CA GLY A 112 13.63 -14.75 7.50
C GLY A 112 13.46 -13.43 8.28
N ALA A 113 13.23 -13.47 9.59
CA ALA A 113 12.93 -12.30 10.39
C ALA A 113 14.08 -11.28 10.41
N VAL A 114 13.79 -10.07 9.94
CA VAL A 114 14.69 -8.90 10.04
C VAL A 114 14.18 -8.01 11.18
N LYS A 115 14.99 -7.89 12.23
CA LYS A 115 14.66 -7.13 13.45
C LYS A 115 15.73 -6.10 13.76
N ASP A 116 15.33 -5.00 14.38
CA ASP A 116 16.29 -4.04 14.97
C ASP A 116 16.57 -4.34 16.46
N GLU A 117 17.43 -3.51 17.05
CA GLU A 117 17.81 -3.63 18.46
C GLU A 117 16.66 -3.39 19.45
N GLN A 118 15.59 -2.71 19.02
CA GLN A 118 14.38 -2.45 19.78
C GLN A 118 13.35 -3.59 19.68
N GLY A 119 13.62 -4.58 18.81
CA GLY A 119 12.74 -5.71 18.56
C GLY A 119 11.59 -5.40 17.60
N ARG A 120 11.68 -4.30 16.84
CA ARG A 120 10.76 -4.01 15.74
C ARG A 120 11.08 -4.92 14.54
N TYR A 121 10.07 -5.29 13.80
CA TYR A 121 10.23 -6.10 12.58
C TYR A 121 10.21 -5.23 11.34
N ASN A 122 11.06 -5.52 10.37
CA ASN A 122 10.92 -5.01 9.02
C ASN A 122 10.15 -6.04 8.20
N LEU A 123 8.86 -5.79 7.94
CA LEU A 123 8.00 -6.77 7.27
C LEU A 123 8.40 -7.00 5.81
N VAL A 124 8.68 -5.93 5.08
CA VAL A 124 9.13 -6.02 3.68
C VAL A 124 10.33 -6.95 3.54
N LYS A 125 11.39 -6.72 4.34
CA LYS A 125 12.61 -7.52 4.28
C LYS A 125 12.46 -8.93 4.84
N SER A 126 11.43 -9.15 5.68
CA SER A 126 11.17 -10.46 6.29
C SER A 126 10.29 -11.36 5.43
N ILE A 127 9.44 -10.78 4.56
CA ILE A 127 8.40 -11.50 3.84
C ILE A 127 8.66 -11.51 2.33
N ASP A 128 9.15 -10.39 1.78
CA ASP A 128 9.36 -10.23 0.33
C ASP A 128 10.73 -10.75 -0.11
N THR A 129 10.92 -10.87 -1.41
CA THR A 129 12.21 -11.26 -1.99
C THR A 129 13.25 -10.15 -1.84
N PRO A 130 14.56 -10.49 -1.77
CA PRO A 130 15.64 -9.50 -1.71
C PRO A 130 15.68 -8.56 -2.92
N GLU A 131 15.20 -9.02 -4.06
CA GLU A 131 15.15 -8.25 -5.31
C GLU A 131 13.74 -7.75 -5.56
N ARG A 132 13.61 -6.44 -5.74
CA ARG A 132 12.34 -5.81 -6.09
C ARG A 132 12.05 -6.01 -7.57
N SER A 133 10.82 -6.38 -7.90
CA SER A 133 10.37 -6.44 -9.28
C SER A 133 10.36 -5.05 -9.91
N GLU A 134 11.07 -4.86 -11.03
CA GLU A 134 10.99 -3.63 -11.85
C GLU A 134 9.54 -3.23 -12.12
N TYR A 135 8.69 -4.20 -12.40
CA TYR A 135 7.26 -4.01 -12.65
C TYR A 135 6.55 -3.18 -11.56
N SER A 136 6.90 -3.34 -10.30
CA SER A 136 6.29 -2.63 -9.18
C SER A 136 7.17 -1.51 -8.64
N ASN A 137 8.46 -1.76 -8.49
CA ASN A 137 9.37 -0.85 -7.84
C ASN A 137 9.62 0.44 -8.64
N MET A 138 9.63 0.36 -9.97
CA MET A 138 9.78 1.54 -10.83
C MET A 138 8.61 2.52 -10.68
N ARG A 139 7.38 2.03 -10.48
CA ARG A 139 6.22 2.90 -10.19
C ARG A 139 6.33 3.56 -8.82
N THR A 140 6.86 2.85 -7.83
CA THR A 140 7.16 3.40 -6.50
C THR A 140 8.21 4.51 -6.61
N TRP A 141 9.35 4.23 -7.26
CA TRP A 141 10.37 5.23 -7.57
C TRP A 141 9.79 6.47 -8.26
N ARG A 142 8.95 6.27 -9.29
CA ARG A 142 8.35 7.39 -10.02
C ARG A 142 7.44 8.24 -9.13
N GLY A 143 6.69 7.63 -8.23
CA GLY A 143 5.90 8.35 -7.24
C GLY A 143 6.76 9.26 -6.35
N HIS A 144 7.89 8.74 -5.85
CA HIS A 144 8.87 9.53 -5.10
C HIS A 144 9.48 10.64 -5.97
N GLN A 145 9.90 10.33 -7.20
CA GLN A 145 10.51 11.30 -8.11
C GLN A 145 9.57 12.46 -8.46
N VAL A 146 8.26 12.19 -8.60
CA VAL A 146 7.27 13.23 -8.92
C VAL A 146 6.89 14.07 -7.71
N LEU A 147 6.71 13.45 -6.54
CA LEU A 147 6.19 14.15 -5.35
C LEU A 147 7.29 14.65 -4.40
N ALA A 148 8.47 14.03 -4.41
CA ALA A 148 9.59 14.36 -3.54
C ALA A 148 10.94 14.25 -4.29
N PRO A 149 11.12 14.94 -5.41
CA PRO A 149 12.34 14.83 -6.25
C PRO A 149 13.64 15.15 -5.51
N SER A 150 13.58 15.90 -4.42
CA SER A 150 14.76 16.21 -3.60
C SER A 150 15.32 15.02 -2.82
N THR A 151 14.53 13.92 -2.67
CA THR A 151 14.87 12.79 -1.81
C THR A 151 15.25 11.53 -2.58
N VAL A 152 15.05 11.48 -3.90
CA VAL A 152 15.27 10.29 -4.71
C VAL A 152 16.18 10.58 -5.89
N GLY A 153 17.11 9.63 -6.16
CA GLY A 153 18.02 9.68 -7.30
C GLY A 153 17.50 8.93 -8.53
N GLU A 154 18.44 8.41 -9.32
CA GLU A 154 18.13 7.54 -10.45
C GLU A 154 17.51 6.22 -9.96
N TYR A 155 16.73 5.58 -10.81
CA TYR A 155 16.10 4.29 -10.48
C TYR A 155 17.14 3.19 -10.20
N SER A 156 16.87 2.41 -9.17
CA SER A 156 17.58 1.17 -8.86
C SER A 156 16.61 0.07 -8.43
N ASP A 157 16.75 -1.11 -9.02
CA ASP A 157 15.99 -2.31 -8.66
C ASP A 157 16.37 -2.89 -7.29
N LYS A 158 17.49 -2.44 -6.72
CA LYS A 158 17.99 -2.83 -5.40
C LYS A 158 17.52 -1.91 -4.28
N GLU A 159 16.88 -0.79 -4.60
CA GLU A 159 16.44 0.17 -3.62
C GLU A 159 15.07 -0.23 -3.03
N PHE A 160 14.99 -0.18 -1.69
CA PHE A 160 13.76 -0.30 -0.94
C PHE A 160 13.29 1.11 -0.58
N PHE A 161 12.30 1.61 -1.30
CA PHE A 161 11.72 2.92 -1.03
C PHE A 161 10.86 2.89 0.24
N GLU A 162 10.91 3.98 1.00
CA GLU A 162 10.02 4.15 2.16
C GLU A 162 8.55 4.20 1.72
N LEU A 163 7.67 3.60 2.52
CA LEU A 163 6.22 3.66 2.28
C LEU A 163 5.71 5.09 2.42
N PHE A 164 6.07 5.78 3.51
CA PHE A 164 5.64 7.13 3.81
C PHE A 164 6.78 8.12 3.73
N TYR A 165 6.65 9.12 2.87
CA TYR A 165 7.67 10.14 2.67
C TYR A 165 7.06 11.54 2.62
N SER A 166 7.86 12.56 2.95
CA SER A 166 7.44 13.96 2.86
C SER A 166 7.49 14.42 1.42
N PRO A 167 6.40 14.95 0.85
CA PRO A 167 6.45 15.57 -0.46
C PRO A 167 7.20 16.92 -0.38
N ASP A 168 7.87 17.32 -1.46
CA ASP A 168 8.59 18.61 -1.53
C ASP A 168 7.64 19.82 -1.53
N SER A 169 6.38 19.59 -1.86
CA SER A 169 5.34 20.61 -1.87
C SER A 169 3.97 20.01 -1.52
N LYS A 170 2.99 20.87 -1.23
CA LYS A 170 1.62 20.42 -0.97
C LYS A 170 1.03 19.76 -2.22
N VAL A 171 0.58 18.52 -2.05
CA VAL A 171 -0.01 17.72 -3.12
C VAL A 171 -1.50 18.07 -3.28
N SER A 172 -1.90 18.39 -4.51
CA SER A 172 -3.29 18.67 -4.86
C SER A 172 -3.94 17.47 -5.58
N VAL A 173 -5.26 17.51 -5.74
CA VAL A 173 -5.99 16.53 -6.57
C VAL A 173 -5.48 16.53 -8.01
N ILE A 174 -5.12 17.70 -8.55
CA ILE A 174 -4.57 17.81 -9.92
C ILE A 174 -3.22 17.11 -10.03
N ASP A 175 -2.37 17.18 -9.00
CA ASP A 175 -1.08 16.49 -9.00
C ASP A 175 -1.28 14.97 -8.98
N LEU A 176 -2.27 14.48 -8.23
CA LEU A 176 -2.64 13.06 -8.24
C LEU A 176 -3.20 12.63 -9.60
N MET A 177 -4.05 13.44 -10.24
CA MET A 177 -4.56 13.15 -11.59
C MET A 177 -3.41 13.03 -12.61
N LYS A 178 -2.43 13.94 -12.56
CA LYS A 178 -1.24 13.86 -13.40
C LYS A 178 -0.41 12.61 -13.10
N LEU A 179 -0.21 12.29 -11.82
CA LEU A 179 0.53 11.11 -11.41
C LEU A 179 -0.13 9.82 -11.90
N TYR A 180 -1.46 9.72 -11.84
CA TYR A 180 -2.18 8.56 -12.37
C TYR A 180 -2.08 8.41 -13.89
N GLY A 181 -1.85 9.50 -14.61
CA GLY A 181 -1.58 9.49 -16.05
C GLY A 181 -0.10 9.32 -16.42
N ASP A 182 0.81 9.32 -15.44
CA ASP A 182 2.26 9.34 -15.68
C ASP A 182 2.76 8.06 -16.37
N ARG A 183 3.56 8.26 -17.42
CA ARG A 183 4.17 7.22 -18.24
C ARG A 183 5.68 7.36 -18.31
N TYR A 184 6.29 7.82 -17.23
CA TYR A 184 7.72 8.09 -17.08
C TYR A 184 8.24 9.23 -17.97
N GLU A 185 7.37 10.17 -18.36
CA GLU A 185 7.74 11.29 -19.22
C GLU A 185 8.94 12.07 -18.70
N GLY A 186 9.85 12.40 -19.60
CA GLY A 186 11.06 13.16 -19.30
C GLY A 186 12.18 12.34 -18.63
N THR A 187 12.03 11.03 -18.51
CA THR A 187 13.08 10.13 -18.01
C THR A 187 13.66 9.27 -19.13
N GLU A 188 14.69 8.50 -18.84
CA GLU A 188 15.20 7.49 -19.78
C GLU A 188 14.16 6.35 -20.00
N TYR A 189 13.23 6.15 -19.07
CA TYR A 189 12.17 5.12 -19.09
C TYR A 189 10.89 5.58 -19.79
N ASP A 190 10.87 6.77 -20.39
CA ASP A 190 9.71 7.37 -21.09
C ASP A 190 9.10 6.38 -22.07
N MET A 191 7.80 6.09 -21.88
CA MET A 191 7.05 5.12 -22.67
C MET A 191 6.82 5.54 -24.14
N MET A 192 7.14 6.78 -24.51
CA MET A 192 7.13 7.22 -25.92
C MET A 192 8.36 6.73 -26.68
N LYS A 193 9.37 6.21 -26.01
CA LYS A 193 10.56 5.63 -26.60
C LYS A 193 10.35 4.14 -26.89
N ALA A 194 10.69 3.70 -28.10
CA ALA A 194 10.46 2.31 -28.53
C ALA A 194 11.16 1.26 -27.66
N GLU A 195 12.34 1.58 -27.14
CA GLU A 195 13.09 0.69 -26.24
C GLU A 195 12.42 0.42 -24.90
N ASN A 196 11.43 1.23 -24.53
CA ASN A 196 10.68 1.09 -23.27
C ASN A 196 9.33 0.37 -23.47
N GLU A 197 9.03 -0.09 -24.67
CA GLU A 197 7.80 -0.85 -24.96
C GLU A 197 7.75 -2.09 -24.05
N GLY A 198 6.56 -2.30 -23.40
CA GLY A 198 6.34 -3.42 -22.47
C GLY A 198 6.60 -3.11 -21.00
N ARG A 199 7.24 -1.99 -20.64
CA ARG A 199 7.33 -1.55 -19.24
C ARG A 199 5.95 -1.21 -18.67
N ARG A 200 5.81 -1.27 -17.35
CA ARG A 200 4.57 -0.95 -16.65
C ARG A 200 4.62 0.45 -16.05
N PRO A 201 4.05 1.49 -16.67
CA PRO A 201 3.93 2.82 -16.07
C PRO A 201 2.82 2.87 -15.01
N ILE A 202 2.69 4.01 -14.32
CA ILE A 202 1.54 4.30 -13.46
C ILE A 202 0.29 4.40 -14.35
N GLY A 203 0.32 5.26 -15.37
CA GLY A 203 -0.75 5.43 -16.36
C GLY A 203 -0.72 4.38 -17.47
N VAL A 204 -1.25 3.19 -17.22
CA VAL A 204 -1.31 2.14 -18.24
C VAL A 204 -2.46 2.34 -19.21
N THR A 205 -2.26 1.99 -20.47
CA THR A 205 -3.28 2.14 -21.55
C THR A 205 -4.54 1.30 -21.35
N ARG A 206 -4.46 0.23 -20.56
CA ARG A 206 -5.59 -0.67 -20.24
C ARG A 206 -6.26 -0.36 -18.90
N GLN A 207 -5.94 0.78 -18.28
CA GLN A 207 -6.56 1.21 -17.04
C GLN A 207 -8.03 1.54 -17.31
N SER A 208 -8.95 0.88 -16.61
CA SER A 208 -10.39 1.01 -16.83
C SER A 208 -10.96 2.20 -16.07
N ASP A 209 -10.44 2.48 -14.89
CA ASP A 209 -10.89 3.57 -14.04
C ASP A 209 -9.79 4.04 -13.07
N VAL A 210 -9.97 5.24 -12.55
CA VAL A 210 -9.16 5.85 -11.48
C VAL A 210 -10.09 6.53 -10.50
N HIS A 211 -9.92 6.23 -9.23
CA HIS A 211 -10.69 6.86 -8.16
C HIS A 211 -9.77 7.70 -7.28
N ILE A 212 -10.08 8.98 -7.11
CA ILE A 212 -9.47 9.85 -6.12
C ILE A 212 -10.56 10.23 -5.12
N ILE A 213 -10.38 9.88 -3.86
CA ILE A 213 -11.29 10.23 -2.78
C ILE A 213 -10.65 11.33 -1.95
N GLN A 214 -11.29 12.48 -1.94
CA GLN A 214 -10.87 13.62 -1.13
C GLN A 214 -11.78 13.73 0.10
N THR A 215 -11.19 13.61 1.30
CA THR A 215 -11.91 13.70 2.57
C THR A 215 -11.70 15.07 3.21
N TYR A 216 -12.78 15.76 3.52
CA TYR A 216 -12.78 17.08 4.16
C TYR A 216 -13.02 16.94 5.65
N THR A 217 -12.09 17.41 6.47
CA THR A 217 -12.17 17.32 7.93
C THR A 217 -13.12 18.36 8.57
N ASN A 218 -13.50 19.37 7.81
CA ASN A 218 -14.35 20.50 8.26
C ASN A 218 -15.81 20.43 7.76
N LEU A 219 -16.20 19.35 7.10
CA LEU A 219 -17.58 19.12 6.63
C LEU A 219 -18.28 18.06 7.49
N PRO A 220 -19.64 18.04 7.52
CA PRO A 220 -20.39 16.96 8.14
C PRO A 220 -20.02 15.58 7.56
N ALA A 221 -20.07 14.53 8.38
CA ALA A 221 -19.66 13.19 7.99
C ALA A 221 -20.42 12.65 6.76
N GLU A 222 -21.66 13.07 6.58
CA GLU A 222 -22.52 12.65 5.45
C GLU A 222 -22.11 13.27 4.10
N THR A 223 -21.29 14.33 4.12
CA THR A 223 -20.90 15.10 2.93
C THR A 223 -19.40 15.36 2.85
N CYS A 224 -18.61 14.72 3.71
CA CYS A 224 -17.17 15.00 3.83
C CYS A 224 -16.32 14.42 2.72
N ASN A 225 -16.84 13.50 1.93
CA ASN A 225 -16.09 12.82 0.87
C ASN A 225 -16.52 13.30 -0.51
N LEU A 226 -15.54 13.66 -1.32
CA LEU A 226 -15.71 13.95 -2.73
C LEU A 226 -14.92 12.91 -3.53
N GLN A 227 -15.59 12.21 -4.43
CA GLN A 227 -14.97 11.25 -5.34
C GLN A 227 -14.81 11.89 -6.72
N TRP A 228 -13.59 11.80 -7.24
CA TRP A 228 -13.23 12.15 -8.61
C TRP A 228 -13.04 10.85 -9.40
N LEU A 229 -13.60 10.79 -10.59
CA LEU A 229 -13.54 9.66 -11.52
C LEU A 229 -12.81 10.06 -12.79
#